data_09b30a458978c24c2edfde1f950eefbe
#
_entry.id   09b30a458978c24c2edfde1f950eefbe
#
_cell.length_a   1.000
_cell.length_b   1.000
_cell.length_c   1.000
_cell.angle_alpha   90.00
_cell.angle_beta   90.00
_cell.angle_gamma   90.00
#
_symmetry.space_group_name_H-M   'P 1'
#
loop_
_entity.id
_entity.type
_entity.pdbx_description
1 polymer ?
#
loop_
_entity_poly.entity_id
_entity_poly.type
_entity_poly.pdbx_seq_one_letter_code
_entity_poly.pdbx_strand_id
1 'polypeptide(L)'
;MENILSINNVSYSYHTLAGETKALENISFNVREGDFVAIVGPSGCGKSTLLSLISGLIQPESGSIYINNVPANESTLHIGHMFQKDNLFEWRSIYRNVLLGLEIQKKCTNEKLSLVKEMFDSYGLSQFKNSKPSQLSGGMRQRAALIRTLALEPDILLLDEPFSALDYQTRLEVSDDIGKIIKSRNTTAILVTHDIAEAISMADTIIILSNRPGTVNKIVNIHLSIDERTPFNSRTAPEFKDYFNMIWKELE
;
A
#
# COMPACT_ATOMS: atom_id res chain seq x y z
N MET A 1 9.32 -7.16 19.06
CA MET A 1 8.13 -7.06 18.17
C MET A 1 8.20 -8.25 17.23
N GLU A 2 7.11 -8.93 17.03
CA GLU A 2 7.06 -10.10 16.13
C GLU A 2 6.87 -9.64 14.68
N ASN A 3 7.35 -10.46 13.73
CA ASN A 3 7.14 -10.20 12.32
C ASN A 3 5.72 -10.62 11.94
N ILE A 4 4.92 -9.69 11.41
CA ILE A 4 3.60 -10.01 10.87
C ILE A 4 3.70 -10.61 9.47
N LEU A 5 4.73 -10.23 8.69
CA LEU A 5 5.00 -10.75 7.36
C LEU A 5 6.47 -11.17 7.26
N SER A 6 6.71 -12.38 6.76
CA SER A 6 8.05 -12.88 6.43
C SER A 6 8.07 -13.46 5.02
N ILE A 7 8.97 -12.97 4.19
CA ILE A 7 9.17 -13.40 2.81
C ILE A 7 10.55 -14.03 2.74
N ASN A 8 10.63 -15.29 2.31
CA ASN A 8 11.85 -16.09 2.33
C ASN A 8 12.16 -16.65 0.94
N ASN A 9 13.21 -16.13 0.29
CA ASN A 9 13.73 -16.56 -1.01
C ASN A 9 12.67 -16.72 -2.11
N VAL A 10 11.70 -15.80 -2.15
CA VAL A 10 10.59 -15.84 -3.09
C VAL A 10 11.06 -15.47 -4.49
N SER A 11 10.74 -16.34 -5.47
CA SER A 11 10.95 -16.07 -6.89
C SER A 11 9.65 -16.31 -7.67
N TYR A 12 9.50 -15.57 -8.77
CA TYR A 12 8.32 -15.66 -9.63
C TYR A 12 8.64 -15.26 -11.07
N SER A 13 8.16 -16.06 -12.02
CA SER A 13 8.22 -15.80 -13.46
C SER A 13 6.83 -15.77 -14.08
N TYR A 14 6.65 -14.94 -15.09
CA TYR A 14 5.48 -14.99 -15.97
C TYR A 14 5.75 -15.94 -17.13
N HIS A 15 4.89 -16.92 -17.32
CA HIS A 15 4.95 -17.86 -18.45
C HIS A 15 3.92 -17.46 -19.51
N THR A 16 4.38 -17.21 -20.72
CA THR A 16 3.54 -16.88 -21.87
C THR A 16 3.92 -17.77 -23.06
N LEU A 17 3.10 -17.77 -24.09
CA LEU A 17 3.42 -18.48 -25.34
C LEU A 17 4.73 -17.97 -25.99
N ALA A 18 5.14 -16.76 -25.69
CA ALA A 18 6.39 -16.14 -26.19
C ALA A 18 7.63 -16.49 -25.35
N GLY A 19 7.45 -17.15 -24.19
CA GLY A 19 8.55 -17.55 -23.30
C GLY A 19 8.32 -17.17 -21.84
N GLU A 20 9.35 -17.43 -21.05
CA GLU A 20 9.43 -17.11 -19.64
C GLU A 20 9.99 -15.70 -19.42
N THR A 21 9.42 -14.98 -18.46
CA THR A 21 9.91 -13.67 -18.04
C THR A 21 10.03 -13.65 -16.53
N LYS A 22 11.25 -13.76 -16.01
CA LYS A 22 11.51 -13.63 -14.58
C LYS A 22 11.12 -12.23 -14.09
N ALA A 23 10.24 -12.17 -13.12
CA ALA A 23 9.78 -10.92 -12.52
C ALA A 23 10.54 -10.62 -11.22
N LEU A 24 10.66 -11.62 -10.35
CA LEU A 24 11.31 -11.52 -9.04
C LEU A 24 12.25 -12.71 -8.83
N GLU A 25 13.36 -12.47 -8.15
CA GLU A 25 14.36 -13.51 -7.84
C GLU A 25 14.88 -13.36 -6.41
N ASN A 26 14.74 -14.44 -5.62
CA ASN A 26 15.28 -14.55 -4.25
C ASN A 26 14.91 -13.38 -3.32
N ILE A 27 13.69 -12.90 -3.37
CA ILE A 27 13.20 -11.83 -2.49
C ILE A 27 13.11 -12.35 -1.06
N SER A 28 13.77 -11.65 -0.14
CA SER A 28 13.73 -11.97 1.30
C SER A 28 13.71 -10.69 2.13
N PHE A 29 12.70 -10.51 2.96
CA PHE A 29 12.60 -9.46 3.96
C PHE A 29 11.48 -9.76 4.96
N ASN A 30 11.47 -9.00 6.07
CA ASN A 30 10.46 -9.09 7.11
C ASN A 30 9.79 -7.73 7.33
N VAL A 31 8.51 -7.76 7.74
CA VAL A 31 7.75 -6.59 8.17
C VAL A 31 7.24 -6.85 9.58
N ARG A 32 7.44 -5.90 10.49
CA ARG A 32 6.92 -5.99 11.86
C ARG A 32 5.49 -5.49 11.92
N GLU A 33 4.76 -5.95 12.90
CA GLU A 33 3.41 -5.44 13.18
C GLU A 33 3.46 -3.93 13.49
N GLY A 34 2.58 -3.16 12.83
CA GLY A 34 2.49 -1.71 12.95
C GLY A 34 3.53 -0.92 12.13
N ASP A 35 4.50 -1.58 11.46
CA ASP A 35 5.45 -0.87 10.60
C ASP A 35 4.79 -0.37 9.30
N PHE A 36 5.22 0.79 8.85
CA PHE A 36 4.96 1.30 7.51
C PHE A 36 6.20 1.04 6.63
N VAL A 37 6.09 0.12 5.69
CA VAL A 37 7.19 -0.24 4.77
C VAL A 37 6.91 0.29 3.37
N ALA A 38 7.88 0.95 2.74
CA ALA A 38 7.81 1.30 1.33
C ALA A 38 8.69 0.38 0.49
N ILE A 39 8.21 0.00 -0.69
CA ILE A 39 8.97 -0.73 -1.71
C ILE A 39 9.16 0.19 -2.90
N VAL A 40 10.41 0.53 -3.19
CA VAL A 40 10.78 1.37 -4.33
C VAL A 40 11.64 0.59 -5.32
N GLY A 41 11.62 0.99 -6.58
CA GLY A 41 12.40 0.33 -7.62
C GLY A 41 12.02 0.83 -9.00
N PRO A 42 12.82 0.53 -10.04
CA PRO A 42 12.54 0.93 -11.42
C PRO A 42 11.18 0.44 -11.92
N SER A 43 10.67 1.09 -12.97
CA SER A 43 9.44 0.61 -13.61
C SER A 43 9.61 -0.80 -14.15
N GLY A 44 8.64 -1.68 -13.88
CA GLY A 44 8.66 -3.07 -14.35
C GLY A 44 9.59 -4.02 -13.58
N CYS A 45 10.17 -3.61 -12.44
CA CYS A 45 11.04 -4.48 -11.61
C CYS A 45 10.28 -5.53 -10.79
N GLY A 46 8.94 -5.55 -10.81
CA GLY A 46 8.14 -6.57 -10.14
C GLY A 46 7.43 -6.13 -8.85
N LYS A 47 7.36 -4.82 -8.53
CA LYS A 47 6.69 -4.31 -7.30
C LYS A 47 5.25 -4.77 -7.15
N SER A 48 4.41 -4.56 -8.16
CA SER A 48 3.00 -5.00 -8.15
C SER A 48 2.87 -6.53 -8.14
N THR A 49 3.83 -7.24 -8.77
CA THR A 49 3.91 -8.70 -8.68
C THR A 49 4.15 -9.15 -7.24
N LEU A 50 5.05 -8.46 -6.53
CA LEU A 50 5.34 -8.75 -5.13
C LEU A 50 4.11 -8.52 -4.24
N LEU A 51 3.37 -7.41 -4.44
CA LEU A 51 2.10 -7.21 -3.73
C LEU A 51 1.05 -8.29 -4.05
N SER A 52 0.99 -8.75 -5.31
CA SER A 52 0.09 -9.83 -5.71
C SER A 52 0.45 -11.17 -5.04
N LEU A 53 1.73 -11.45 -4.84
CA LEU A 53 2.23 -12.61 -4.10
C LEU A 53 1.88 -12.51 -2.61
N ILE A 54 2.11 -11.34 -1.99
CA ILE A 54 1.79 -11.10 -0.58
C ILE A 54 0.28 -11.23 -0.33
N SER A 55 -0.55 -10.70 -1.25
CA SER A 55 -2.01 -10.79 -1.14
C SER A 55 -2.58 -12.18 -1.47
N GLY A 56 -1.75 -13.14 -1.91
CA GLY A 56 -2.18 -14.48 -2.29
C GLY A 56 -2.94 -14.56 -3.61
N LEU A 57 -2.98 -13.48 -4.41
CA LEU A 57 -3.59 -13.48 -5.75
C LEU A 57 -2.84 -14.38 -6.73
N ILE A 58 -1.53 -14.52 -6.54
CA ILE A 58 -0.66 -15.46 -7.26
C ILE A 58 0.22 -16.18 -6.25
N GLN A 59 0.70 -17.38 -6.62
CA GLN A 59 1.57 -18.18 -5.76
C GLN A 59 3.02 -18.06 -6.22
N PRO A 60 4.01 -18.03 -5.30
CA PRO A 60 5.43 -18.03 -5.67
C PRO A 60 5.81 -19.36 -6.33
N GLU A 61 6.73 -19.32 -7.30
CA GLU A 61 7.31 -20.54 -7.90
C GLU A 61 8.31 -21.21 -6.97
N SER A 62 9.02 -20.41 -6.19
CA SER A 62 9.92 -20.91 -5.15
C SER A 62 9.95 -19.97 -3.96
N GLY A 63 10.42 -20.46 -2.82
CA GLY A 63 10.40 -19.73 -1.56
C GLY A 63 9.05 -19.81 -0.84
N SER A 64 8.86 -19.00 0.17
CA SER A 64 7.65 -19.02 1.01
C SER A 64 7.32 -17.65 1.58
N ILE A 65 6.03 -17.42 1.78
CA ILE A 65 5.49 -16.21 2.41
C ILE A 65 4.70 -16.65 3.63
N TYR A 66 5.04 -16.08 4.78
CA TYR A 66 4.35 -16.32 6.04
C TYR A 66 3.71 -15.02 6.54
N ILE A 67 2.48 -15.15 7.03
CA ILE A 67 1.74 -14.07 7.68
C ILE A 67 1.44 -14.54 9.10
N ASN A 68 1.95 -13.83 10.09
CA ASN A 68 1.88 -14.19 11.51
C ASN A 68 2.37 -15.66 11.76
N ASN A 69 3.52 -16.01 11.17
CA ASN A 69 4.14 -17.33 11.22
C ASN A 69 3.33 -18.49 10.61
N VAL A 70 2.24 -18.18 9.89
CA VAL A 70 1.40 -19.15 9.16
C VAL A 70 1.62 -18.96 7.66
N PRO A 71 1.70 -20.00 6.82
CA PRO A 71 1.78 -19.84 5.37
C PRO A 71 0.68 -18.90 4.87
N ALA A 72 1.01 -17.99 3.96
CA ALA A 72 0.10 -16.92 3.53
C ALA A 72 -1.25 -17.43 2.99
N ASN A 73 -1.25 -18.60 2.34
CA ASN A 73 -2.46 -19.26 1.84
C ASN A 73 -3.34 -19.89 2.92
N GLU A 74 -2.84 -20.04 4.15
CA GLU A 74 -3.54 -20.60 5.30
C GLU A 74 -3.86 -19.55 6.36
N SER A 75 -3.33 -18.32 6.20
CA SER A 75 -3.52 -17.23 7.15
C SER A 75 -4.97 -16.78 7.20
N THR A 76 -5.45 -16.52 8.42
CA THR A 76 -6.78 -15.94 8.69
C THR A 76 -6.76 -14.42 8.79
N LEU A 77 -5.58 -13.80 8.75
CA LEU A 77 -5.45 -12.34 8.78
C LEU A 77 -6.01 -11.71 7.51
N HIS A 78 -6.65 -10.56 7.66
CA HIS A 78 -7.27 -9.85 6.56
C HIS A 78 -6.26 -8.92 5.89
N ILE A 79 -6.00 -9.15 4.60
CA ILE A 79 -5.18 -8.26 3.77
C ILE A 79 -6.11 -7.35 2.99
N GLY A 80 -5.94 -6.03 3.17
CA GLY A 80 -6.55 -5.02 2.34
C GLY A 80 -5.63 -4.66 1.19
N HIS A 81 -6.10 -4.75 -0.06
CA HIS A 81 -5.29 -4.38 -1.22
C HIS A 81 -5.95 -3.23 -1.98
N MET A 82 -5.26 -2.09 -2.00
CA MET A 82 -5.61 -0.94 -2.82
C MET A 82 -4.74 -0.94 -4.08
N PHE A 83 -5.36 -1.20 -5.21
CA PHE A 83 -4.69 -1.22 -6.51
C PHE A 83 -4.41 0.19 -7.02
N GLN A 84 -3.48 0.33 -7.95
CA GLN A 84 -3.12 1.58 -8.62
C GLN A 84 -4.35 2.30 -9.21
N LYS A 85 -5.27 1.55 -9.83
CA LYS A 85 -6.57 2.07 -10.26
C LYS A 85 -7.57 1.96 -9.11
N ASP A 86 -8.44 2.97 -8.97
CA ASP A 86 -9.45 3.00 -7.91
C ASP A 86 -10.44 1.82 -7.98
N ASN A 87 -10.67 1.25 -9.17
CA ASN A 87 -11.56 0.12 -9.42
C ASN A 87 -12.95 0.29 -8.77
N LEU A 88 -13.47 1.53 -8.79
CA LEU A 88 -14.83 1.80 -8.36
C LEU A 88 -15.81 1.41 -9.45
N PHE A 89 -16.91 0.77 -9.07
CA PHE A 89 -17.97 0.40 -10.01
C PHE A 89 -18.79 1.62 -10.39
N GLU A 90 -18.77 1.99 -11.67
CA GLU A 90 -19.45 3.17 -12.22
C GLU A 90 -20.98 3.13 -12.05
N TRP A 91 -21.57 1.93 -11.98
CA TRP A 91 -23.02 1.75 -11.80
C TRP A 91 -23.47 1.82 -10.33
N ARG A 92 -22.52 1.85 -9.38
CA ARG A 92 -22.81 1.98 -7.95
C ARG A 92 -22.53 3.41 -7.47
N SER A 93 -23.26 3.87 -6.44
CA SER A 93 -22.89 5.11 -5.75
C SER A 93 -21.57 4.92 -5.00
N ILE A 94 -20.91 6.01 -4.63
CA ILE A 94 -19.67 5.99 -3.85
C ILE A 94 -19.88 5.24 -2.54
N TYR A 95 -20.96 5.52 -1.82
CA TYR A 95 -21.29 4.82 -0.58
C TYR A 95 -21.42 3.31 -0.78
N ARG A 96 -22.14 2.89 -1.82
CA ARG A 96 -22.27 1.46 -2.13
C ARG A 96 -20.97 0.81 -2.62
N ASN A 97 -20.08 1.56 -3.28
CA ASN A 97 -18.74 1.09 -3.60
C ASN A 97 -17.95 0.80 -2.33
N VAL A 98 -18.00 1.70 -1.35
CA VAL A 98 -17.30 1.54 -0.07
C VAL A 98 -17.84 0.34 0.71
N LEU A 99 -19.15 0.15 0.75
CA LEU A 99 -19.77 -0.97 1.47
C LEU A 99 -19.57 -2.34 0.81
N LEU A 100 -19.07 -2.40 -0.44
CA LEU A 100 -19.03 -3.63 -1.22
C LEU A 100 -18.38 -4.80 -0.49
N GLY A 101 -17.22 -4.59 0.11
CA GLY A 101 -16.50 -5.64 0.84
C GLY A 101 -17.29 -6.13 2.07
N LEU A 102 -17.92 -5.20 2.80
CA LEU A 102 -18.78 -5.54 3.93
C LEU A 102 -20.04 -6.29 3.50
N GLU A 103 -20.64 -5.92 2.35
CA GLU A 103 -21.79 -6.62 1.77
C GLU A 103 -21.42 -8.07 1.40
N ILE A 104 -20.28 -8.28 0.72
CA ILE A 104 -19.80 -9.61 0.32
C ILE A 104 -19.53 -10.49 1.55
N GLN A 105 -18.88 -9.93 2.57
CA GLN A 105 -18.57 -10.65 3.81
C GLN A 105 -19.78 -10.78 4.75
N LYS A 106 -20.95 -10.20 4.41
CA LYS A 106 -22.14 -10.13 5.28
C LYS A 106 -21.85 -9.49 6.64
N LYS A 107 -20.94 -8.52 6.69
CA LYS A 107 -20.49 -7.81 7.90
C LYS A 107 -21.03 -6.37 7.99
N CYS A 108 -22.14 -6.04 7.36
CA CYS A 108 -22.78 -4.72 7.45
C CYS A 108 -23.48 -4.50 8.81
N THR A 109 -22.73 -4.54 9.90
CA THR A 109 -23.25 -4.24 11.25
C THR A 109 -23.41 -2.74 11.45
N ASN A 110 -24.24 -2.31 12.43
CA ASN A 110 -24.41 -0.91 12.76
C ASN A 110 -23.08 -0.23 13.14
N GLU A 111 -22.19 -0.94 13.80
CA GLU A 111 -20.85 -0.49 14.16
C GLU A 111 -20.00 -0.19 12.93
N LYS A 112 -19.94 -1.13 11.96
CA LYS A 112 -19.23 -0.94 10.70
C LYS A 112 -19.81 0.19 9.85
N LEU A 113 -21.13 0.33 9.83
CA LEU A 113 -21.79 1.44 9.12
C LEU A 113 -21.49 2.79 9.77
N SER A 114 -21.41 2.85 11.13
CA SER A 114 -20.97 4.05 11.83
C SER A 114 -19.53 4.41 11.50
N LEU A 115 -18.63 3.43 11.53
CA LEU A 115 -17.24 3.60 11.14
C LEU A 115 -17.08 4.14 9.71
N VAL A 116 -17.82 3.57 8.75
CA VAL A 116 -17.83 4.06 7.37
C VAL A 116 -18.32 5.49 7.29
N LYS A 117 -19.36 5.85 8.08
CA LYS A 117 -19.87 7.23 8.13
C LYS A 117 -18.80 8.21 8.64
N GLU A 118 -18.12 7.87 9.73
CA GLU A 118 -17.01 8.64 10.29
C GLU A 118 -15.88 8.83 9.28
N MET A 119 -15.53 7.76 8.53
CA MET A 119 -14.56 7.86 7.46
C MET A 119 -15.01 8.82 6.35
N PHE A 120 -16.27 8.76 5.92
CA PHE A 120 -16.79 9.69 4.92
C PHE A 120 -16.69 11.15 5.37
N ASP A 121 -16.94 11.41 6.64
CA ASP A 121 -16.86 12.76 7.22
C ASP A 121 -15.39 13.21 7.30
N SER A 122 -14.49 12.37 7.82
CA SER A 122 -13.06 12.65 7.95
C SER A 122 -12.35 12.86 6.61
N TYR A 123 -12.78 12.14 5.55
CA TYR A 123 -12.18 12.26 4.20
C TYR A 123 -12.89 13.28 3.31
N GLY A 124 -13.85 14.04 3.82
CA GLY A 124 -14.56 15.07 3.07
C GLY A 124 -15.46 14.54 1.94
N LEU A 125 -15.95 13.31 2.07
CA LEU A 125 -16.78 12.65 1.06
C LEU A 125 -18.27 12.59 1.42
N SER A 126 -18.69 13.13 2.55
CA SER A 126 -20.06 13.00 3.07
C SER A 126 -21.15 13.49 2.09
N GLN A 127 -20.92 14.60 1.42
CA GLN A 127 -21.86 15.14 0.42
C GLN A 127 -21.89 14.35 -0.90
N PHE A 128 -20.90 13.48 -1.13
CA PHE A 128 -20.77 12.69 -2.35
C PHE A 128 -21.21 11.22 -2.19
N LYS A 129 -21.81 10.85 -1.06
CA LYS A 129 -22.24 9.47 -0.78
C LYS A 129 -23.10 8.87 -1.89
N ASN A 130 -24.00 9.67 -2.46
CA ASN A 130 -24.94 9.24 -3.50
C ASN A 130 -24.43 9.48 -4.93
N SER A 131 -23.29 10.13 -5.09
CA SER A 131 -22.67 10.40 -6.40
C SER A 131 -22.12 9.13 -7.03
N LYS A 132 -21.94 9.15 -8.34
CA LYS A 132 -21.25 8.10 -9.11
C LYS A 132 -19.75 8.42 -9.19
N PRO A 133 -18.87 7.41 -9.41
CA PRO A 133 -17.44 7.66 -9.57
C PRO A 133 -17.10 8.70 -10.64
N SER A 134 -17.81 8.71 -11.77
CA SER A 134 -17.63 9.69 -12.85
C SER A 134 -17.87 11.16 -12.45
N GLN A 135 -18.55 11.40 -11.32
CA GLN A 135 -18.84 12.75 -10.80
C GLN A 135 -17.78 13.25 -9.81
N LEU A 136 -16.77 12.43 -9.50
CA LEU A 136 -15.72 12.74 -8.53
C LEU A 136 -14.40 13.09 -9.23
N SER A 137 -13.59 13.93 -8.58
CA SER A 137 -12.19 14.14 -8.98
C SER A 137 -11.34 12.85 -8.75
N GLY A 138 -10.18 12.78 -9.36
CA GLY A 138 -9.26 11.65 -9.17
C GLY A 138 -8.92 11.41 -7.69
N GLY A 139 -8.59 12.47 -6.94
CA GLY A 139 -8.30 12.38 -5.50
C GLY A 139 -9.50 11.92 -4.67
N MET A 140 -10.70 12.37 -5.00
CA MET A 140 -11.92 11.91 -4.33
C MET A 140 -12.17 10.41 -4.59
N ARG A 141 -11.94 9.93 -5.82
CA ARG A 141 -12.04 8.49 -6.12
C ARG A 141 -11.00 7.67 -5.37
N GLN A 142 -9.76 8.16 -5.28
CA GLN A 142 -8.71 7.49 -4.49
C GLN A 142 -9.07 7.42 -3.00
N ARG A 143 -9.58 8.51 -2.39
CA ARG A 143 -10.09 8.49 -1.01
C ARG A 143 -11.23 7.48 -0.83
N ALA A 144 -12.17 7.40 -1.77
CA ALA A 144 -13.26 6.43 -1.73
C ALA A 144 -12.75 4.98 -1.82
N ALA A 145 -11.77 4.69 -2.67
CA ALA A 145 -11.12 3.39 -2.78
C ALA A 145 -10.39 3.01 -1.48
N LEU A 146 -9.73 3.99 -0.85
CA LEU A 146 -9.08 3.78 0.44
C LEU A 146 -10.09 3.47 1.54
N ILE A 147 -11.18 4.26 1.67
CA ILE A 147 -12.24 3.98 2.66
C ILE A 147 -12.82 2.58 2.44
N ARG A 148 -13.06 2.17 1.18
CA ARG A 148 -13.52 0.81 0.84
C ARG A 148 -12.60 -0.27 1.41
N THR A 149 -11.30 -0.07 1.32
CA THR A 149 -10.30 -1.02 1.82
C THR A 149 -10.22 -0.99 3.34
N LEU A 150 -10.16 0.20 3.94
CA LEU A 150 -10.07 0.39 5.39
C LEU A 150 -11.34 0.00 6.16
N ALA A 151 -12.52 0.07 5.51
CA ALA A 151 -13.79 -0.35 6.12
C ALA A 151 -13.80 -1.83 6.52
N LEU A 152 -12.96 -2.63 5.91
CA LEU A 152 -12.77 -4.05 6.25
C LEU A 152 -11.87 -4.25 7.47
N GLU A 153 -11.22 -3.19 7.96
CA GLU A 153 -10.22 -3.22 9.06
C GLU A 153 -9.16 -4.30 8.82
N PRO A 154 -8.36 -4.14 7.75
CA PRO A 154 -7.33 -5.12 7.43
C PRO A 154 -6.19 -5.10 8.46
N ASP A 155 -5.60 -6.26 8.73
CA ASP A 155 -4.40 -6.41 9.55
C ASP A 155 -3.15 -5.93 8.80
N ILE A 156 -3.13 -6.14 7.47
CA ILE A 156 -2.09 -5.66 6.56
C ILE A 156 -2.74 -4.90 5.41
N LEU A 157 -2.28 -3.67 5.17
CA LEU A 157 -2.72 -2.81 4.08
C LEU A 157 -1.65 -2.75 2.98
N LEU A 158 -2.00 -3.21 1.79
CA LEU A 158 -1.15 -3.13 0.59
C LEU A 158 -1.63 -1.95 -0.27
N LEU A 159 -0.71 -1.05 -0.62
CA LEU A 159 -0.96 0.15 -1.39
C LEU A 159 -0.10 0.13 -2.67
N ASP A 160 -0.70 -0.08 -3.82
CA ASP A 160 0.00 -0.12 -5.12
C ASP A 160 -0.13 1.23 -5.81
N GLU A 161 0.91 2.05 -5.74
CA GLU A 161 0.99 3.40 -6.32
C GLU A 161 -0.27 4.26 -6.08
N PRO A 162 -0.76 4.37 -4.83
CA PRO A 162 -2.09 4.92 -4.52
C PRO A 162 -2.23 6.39 -4.89
N PHE A 163 -1.14 7.11 -5.14
CA PHE A 163 -1.12 8.55 -5.38
C PHE A 163 -0.68 8.94 -6.79
N SER A 164 -0.36 7.98 -7.65
CA SER A 164 0.23 8.23 -8.97
C SER A 164 -0.66 9.05 -9.92
N ALA A 165 -1.98 8.98 -9.76
CA ALA A 165 -2.94 9.70 -10.58
C ALA A 165 -3.31 11.10 -10.04
N LEU A 166 -2.67 11.57 -8.95
CA LEU A 166 -2.99 12.83 -8.28
C LEU A 166 -2.00 13.92 -8.67
N ASP A 167 -2.51 15.17 -8.77
CA ASP A 167 -1.65 16.34 -8.81
C ASP A 167 -0.86 16.48 -7.50
N TYR A 168 0.20 17.27 -7.54
CA TYR A 168 1.15 17.38 -6.44
C TYR A 168 0.51 17.81 -5.11
N GLN A 169 -0.38 18.82 -5.12
CA GLN A 169 -1.00 19.33 -3.90
C GLN A 169 -1.96 18.31 -3.30
N THR A 170 -2.86 17.77 -4.12
CA THR A 170 -3.80 16.70 -3.70
C THR A 170 -3.07 15.47 -3.19
N ARG A 171 -1.93 15.13 -3.81
CA ARG A 171 -1.08 14.00 -3.37
C ARG A 171 -0.59 14.20 -1.96
N LEU A 172 -0.05 15.39 -1.61
CA LEU A 172 0.41 15.67 -0.25
C LEU A 172 -0.72 15.58 0.78
N GLU A 173 -1.87 16.17 0.49
CA GLU A 173 -3.04 16.13 1.37
C GLU A 173 -3.52 14.70 1.62
N VAL A 174 -3.69 13.91 0.55
CA VAL A 174 -4.15 12.52 0.65
C VAL A 174 -3.13 11.63 1.34
N SER A 175 -1.83 11.84 1.08
CA SER A 175 -0.76 11.08 1.76
C SER A 175 -0.74 11.37 3.26
N ASP A 176 -0.93 12.64 3.68
CA ASP A 176 -1.05 13.05 5.07
C ASP A 176 -2.23 12.34 5.76
N ASP A 177 -3.40 12.39 5.14
CA ASP A 177 -4.62 11.76 5.66
C ASP A 177 -4.40 10.25 5.86
N ILE A 178 -3.85 9.59 4.84
CA ILE A 178 -3.56 8.14 4.87
C ILE A 178 -2.54 7.80 5.96
N GLY A 179 -1.44 8.55 6.04
CA GLY A 179 -0.42 8.34 7.05
C GLY A 179 -0.96 8.45 8.48
N LYS A 180 -1.78 9.49 8.74
CA LYS A 180 -2.44 9.67 10.05
C LYS A 180 -3.34 8.50 10.42
N ILE A 181 -4.10 7.98 9.47
CA ILE A 181 -5.05 6.89 9.72
C ILE A 181 -4.34 5.58 9.97
N ILE A 182 -3.36 5.22 9.14
CA ILE A 182 -2.56 4.01 9.33
C ILE A 182 -1.91 4.06 10.71
N LYS A 183 -1.30 5.18 11.07
CA LYS A 183 -0.64 5.38 12.37
C LYS A 183 -1.62 5.32 13.55
N SER A 184 -2.78 5.99 13.44
CA SER A 184 -3.78 6.02 14.54
C SER A 184 -4.40 4.66 14.83
N ARG A 185 -4.42 3.75 13.83
CA ARG A 185 -4.96 2.39 13.95
C ARG A 185 -3.89 1.34 14.17
N ASN A 186 -2.62 1.71 14.21
CA ASN A 186 -1.49 0.78 14.27
C ASN A 186 -1.56 -0.32 13.20
N THR A 187 -2.06 0.03 11.99
CA THR A 187 -2.21 -0.90 10.88
C THR A 187 -0.85 -1.08 10.21
N THR A 188 -0.44 -2.32 9.97
CA THR A 188 0.76 -2.58 9.16
C THR A 188 0.50 -2.21 7.71
N ALA A 189 1.40 -1.42 7.08
CA ALA A 189 1.21 -0.97 5.71
C ALA A 189 2.43 -1.26 4.84
N ILE A 190 2.17 -1.68 3.59
CA ILE A 190 3.20 -1.84 2.55
C ILE A 190 2.80 -0.97 1.37
N LEU A 191 3.60 0.05 1.09
CA LEU A 191 3.44 0.99 0.00
C LEU A 191 4.38 0.65 -1.14
N VAL A 192 3.87 0.43 -2.32
CA VAL A 192 4.66 0.43 -3.55
C VAL A 192 4.55 1.80 -4.19
N THR A 193 5.69 2.42 -4.46
CA THR A 193 5.75 3.71 -5.14
C THR A 193 7.04 3.85 -5.96
N HIS A 194 7.02 4.71 -6.96
CA HIS A 194 8.20 5.18 -7.68
C HIS A 194 8.68 6.56 -7.20
N ASP A 195 7.95 7.20 -6.29
CA ASP A 195 8.29 8.50 -5.71
C ASP A 195 9.11 8.31 -4.42
N ILE A 196 10.43 8.59 -4.51
CA ILE A 196 11.37 8.47 -3.38
C ILE A 196 10.96 9.40 -2.23
N ALA A 197 10.48 10.61 -2.55
CA ALA A 197 10.10 11.57 -1.52
C ALA A 197 8.87 11.10 -0.74
N GLU A 198 7.93 10.45 -1.40
CA GLU A 198 6.77 9.81 -0.79
C GLU A 198 7.22 8.67 0.15
N ALA A 199 8.07 7.75 -0.34
CA ALA A 199 8.61 6.65 0.46
C ALA A 199 9.31 7.15 1.74
N ILE A 200 10.21 8.14 1.64
CA ILE A 200 10.92 8.70 2.79
C ILE A 200 9.96 9.37 3.77
N SER A 201 8.94 10.05 3.27
CA SER A 201 8.00 10.80 4.11
C SER A 201 7.10 9.91 4.94
N MET A 202 6.72 8.74 4.43
CA MET A 202 5.70 7.88 5.04
C MET A 202 6.27 6.64 5.73
N ALA A 203 7.32 6.02 5.17
CA ALA A 203 7.75 4.69 5.60
C ALA A 203 8.79 4.72 6.72
N ASP A 204 8.69 3.76 7.65
CA ASP A 204 9.70 3.50 8.68
C ASP A 204 10.90 2.74 8.09
N THR A 205 10.62 1.91 7.08
CA THR A 205 11.63 1.13 6.35
C THR A 205 11.36 1.20 4.85
N ILE A 206 12.42 1.41 4.07
CA ILE A 206 12.35 1.39 2.60
C ILE A 206 13.14 0.18 2.09
N ILE A 207 12.48 -0.62 1.25
CA ILE A 207 13.07 -1.75 0.52
C ILE A 207 13.30 -1.30 -0.92
N ILE A 208 14.55 -1.33 -1.35
CA ILE A 208 14.94 -0.93 -2.69
C ILE A 208 15.11 -2.19 -3.55
N LEU A 209 14.34 -2.29 -4.62
CA LEU A 209 14.45 -3.38 -5.58
C LEU A 209 15.35 -2.98 -6.76
N SER A 210 16.12 -3.97 -7.25
CA SER A 210 16.92 -3.85 -8.46
C SER A 210 16.06 -3.81 -9.73
N ASN A 211 16.71 -3.62 -10.90
CA ASN A 211 16.11 -3.88 -12.20
C ASN A 211 15.67 -5.36 -12.31
N ARG A 212 14.75 -5.62 -13.27
CA ARG A 212 14.23 -6.96 -13.52
C ARG A 212 15.32 -7.96 -13.99
N PRO A 213 15.35 -9.20 -13.37
CA PRO A 213 14.48 -9.67 -12.29
C PRO A 213 14.74 -8.90 -11.01
N GLY A 214 13.64 -8.44 -10.35
CA GLY A 214 13.75 -7.69 -9.10
C GLY A 214 14.34 -8.55 -7.99
N THR A 215 15.38 -8.03 -7.35
CA THR A 215 15.99 -8.56 -6.11
C THR A 215 15.98 -7.47 -5.06
N VAL A 216 16.12 -7.81 -3.79
CA VAL A 216 16.31 -6.80 -2.73
C VAL A 216 17.74 -6.27 -2.82
N ASN A 217 17.90 -5.04 -3.33
CA ASN A 217 19.21 -4.40 -3.42
C ASN A 217 19.65 -3.86 -2.04
N LYS A 218 18.74 -3.16 -1.35
CA LYS A 218 19.03 -2.57 -0.04
C LYS A 218 17.77 -2.39 0.79
N ILE A 219 17.92 -2.47 2.11
CA ILE A 219 16.88 -2.11 3.09
C ILE A 219 17.39 -0.93 3.91
N VAL A 220 16.61 0.13 4.00
CA VAL A 220 16.98 1.40 4.65
C VAL A 220 15.93 1.73 5.72
N ASN A 221 16.37 1.85 6.98
CA ASN A 221 15.51 2.36 8.05
C ASN A 221 15.55 3.88 8.03
N ILE A 222 14.38 4.52 8.10
CA ILE A 222 14.23 5.97 8.00
C ILE A 222 14.00 6.57 9.39
N HIS A 223 14.91 7.44 9.78
CA HIS A 223 14.81 8.22 11.01
C HIS A 223 14.93 9.69 10.66
N LEU A 224 13.86 10.46 10.90
CA LEU A 224 13.82 11.89 10.66
C LEU A 224 13.72 12.61 12.00
N SER A 225 14.58 13.60 12.23
CA SER A 225 14.63 14.42 13.46
C SER A 225 13.57 15.52 13.42
N ILE A 226 12.29 15.11 13.40
CA ILE A 226 11.11 16.00 13.40
C ILE A 226 10.06 15.50 14.40
N ASP A 227 9.35 16.43 15.05
CA ASP A 227 8.37 16.11 16.08
C ASP A 227 7.12 15.42 15.50
N GLU A 228 6.62 15.93 14.39
CA GLU A 228 5.45 15.38 13.71
C GLU A 228 5.83 14.97 12.28
N ARG A 229 5.89 13.65 12.07
CA ARG A 229 6.20 13.08 10.76
C ARG A 229 4.96 13.04 9.90
N THR A 230 4.80 14.06 9.07
CA THR A 230 3.81 14.12 7.99
C THR A 230 4.56 14.17 6.65
N PRO A 231 3.95 13.77 5.52
CA PRO A 231 4.54 13.91 4.18
C PRO A 231 5.05 15.31 3.86
N PHE A 232 4.41 16.34 4.38
CA PHE A 232 4.88 17.72 4.21
C PHE A 232 6.08 18.03 5.10
N ASN A 233 5.97 17.80 6.42
CA ASN A 233 7.03 18.13 7.39
C ASN A 233 8.30 17.31 7.17
N SER A 234 8.17 16.05 6.75
CA SER A 234 9.30 15.15 6.51
C SER A 234 10.30 15.73 5.52
N ARG A 235 9.84 16.50 4.55
CA ARG A 235 10.70 17.15 3.53
C ARG A 235 11.57 18.27 4.10
N THR A 236 11.25 18.80 5.29
CA THR A 236 12.04 19.82 5.98
C THR A 236 13.09 19.24 6.91
N ALA A 237 13.03 17.91 7.15
CA ALA A 237 14.01 17.23 8.00
C ALA A 237 15.43 17.31 7.42
N PRO A 238 16.45 17.56 8.24
CA PRO A 238 17.84 17.66 7.77
C PRO A 238 18.30 16.41 7.02
N GLU A 239 17.87 15.22 7.48
CA GLU A 239 18.27 13.93 6.93
C GLU A 239 17.57 13.58 5.61
N PHE A 240 16.49 14.27 5.27
CA PHE A 240 15.67 13.96 4.10
C PHE A 240 16.49 13.94 2.80
N LYS A 241 17.33 14.94 2.60
CA LYS A 241 18.16 15.06 1.40
C LYS A 241 19.19 13.93 1.30
N ASP A 242 19.74 13.50 2.42
CA ASP A 242 20.75 12.42 2.46
C ASP A 242 20.10 11.08 2.12
N TYR A 243 18.92 10.78 2.69
CA TYR A 243 18.13 9.61 2.30
C TYR A 243 17.74 9.64 0.84
N PHE A 244 17.27 10.80 0.34
CA PHE A 244 16.88 10.94 -1.06
C PHE A 244 18.07 10.63 -2.01
N ASN A 245 19.21 11.24 -1.77
CA ASN A 245 20.42 11.03 -2.58
C ASN A 245 20.91 9.58 -2.51
N MET A 246 20.87 8.96 -1.32
CA MET A 246 21.26 7.56 -1.13
C MET A 246 20.34 6.63 -1.93
N ILE A 247 19.02 6.78 -1.79
CA ILE A 247 18.04 5.92 -2.49
C ILE A 247 18.11 6.13 -4.00
N TRP A 248 18.23 7.38 -4.45
CA TRP A 248 18.40 7.72 -5.87
C TRP A 248 19.59 6.98 -6.49
N LYS A 249 20.73 6.98 -5.80
CA LYS A 249 21.96 6.32 -6.24
C LYS A 249 21.83 4.79 -6.36
N GLU A 250 20.97 4.18 -5.53
CA GLU A 250 20.71 2.74 -5.58
C GLU A 250 19.71 2.37 -6.71
N LEU A 251 19.01 3.36 -7.27
CA LEU A 251 18.04 3.17 -8.36
C LEU A 251 18.62 3.48 -9.75
N GLU A 252 19.78 4.17 -9.82
CA GLU A 252 20.55 4.37 -11.07
C GLU A 252 21.25 3.08 -11.52
#